data_1b134aa1cebc4a0a979125f698f3b53c
#
_entry.id   1b134aa1cebc4a0a979125f698f3b53c
#
_cell.length_a   1.000
_cell.length_b   1.000
_cell.length_c   1.000
_cell.angle_alpha   90.00
_cell.angle_beta   90.00
_cell.angle_gamma   90.00
#
_symmetry.space_group_name_H-M   'P 1'
#
loop_
_entity.id
_entity.type
_entity.pdbx_description
1 polymer ?
#
loop_
_entity_poly.entity_id
_entity_poly.type
_entity_poly.pdbx_seq_one_letter_code
_entity_poly.pdbx_strand_id
1 'polypeptide(L)'
;ALADIKTKQDQQTYIINNEPNATTEEKEAALQTLTQAVTTANDEINAATTNAQVDTAVQNGETNIGNVVPETQTKTNAKNEVDQAATNQNNTIDQNQDATTEEKDAAKQLVARTQNNANQAIVNAENAADVEAKKNEGINSIGQITADTGIKTAVKTDLQNQANDKKQQIAN
;
A
#
# COMPACT_ATOMS: atom_id res chain seq x y z
N ALA A 1 -36.44 17.24 -8.21
CA ALA A 1 -35.75 17.79 -7.03
C ALA A 1 -35.36 16.70 -6.04
N LEU A 2 -36.22 16.28 -5.08
CA LEU A 2 -35.85 15.27 -4.06
C LEU A 2 -35.52 13.91 -4.69
N ALA A 3 -36.18 13.51 -5.77
CA ALA A 3 -35.87 12.29 -6.51
C ALA A 3 -34.49 12.34 -7.17
N ASP A 4 -34.05 13.50 -7.64
CA ASP A 4 -32.71 13.70 -8.26
C ASP A 4 -31.61 13.58 -7.20
N ILE A 5 -31.83 14.20 -6.04
CA ILE A 5 -30.93 14.03 -4.88
C ILE A 5 -30.80 12.56 -4.46
N LYS A 6 -31.94 11.83 -4.41
CA LYS A 6 -31.92 10.39 -4.09
C LYS A 6 -31.15 9.58 -5.14
N THR A 7 -31.37 9.87 -6.42
CA THR A 7 -30.60 9.21 -7.51
C THR A 7 -29.12 9.48 -7.39
N LYS A 8 -28.73 10.72 -7.11
CA LYS A 8 -27.33 11.11 -6.93
C LYS A 8 -26.71 10.45 -5.71
N GLN A 9 -27.45 10.35 -4.58
CA GLN A 9 -27.05 9.61 -3.40
C GLN A 9 -26.77 8.14 -3.71
N ASP A 10 -27.64 7.46 -4.44
CA ASP A 10 -27.49 6.05 -4.76
C ASP A 10 -26.25 5.81 -5.64
N GLN A 11 -26.04 6.68 -6.62
CA GLN A 11 -24.84 6.65 -7.46
C GLN A 11 -23.57 6.83 -6.63
N GLN A 12 -23.56 7.82 -5.72
CA GLN A 12 -22.37 8.10 -4.90
C GLN A 12 -22.12 7.01 -3.87
N THR A 13 -23.17 6.43 -3.29
CA THR A 13 -23.08 5.25 -2.42
C THR A 13 -22.39 4.08 -3.13
N TYR A 14 -22.77 3.84 -4.40
CA TYR A 14 -22.14 2.80 -5.20
C TYR A 14 -20.65 3.09 -5.43
N ILE A 15 -20.27 4.32 -5.76
CA ILE A 15 -18.87 4.73 -5.97
C ILE A 15 -18.05 4.51 -4.69
N ILE A 16 -18.55 4.99 -3.52
CA ILE A 16 -17.87 4.84 -2.24
C ILE A 16 -17.66 3.36 -1.89
N ASN A 17 -18.70 2.53 -2.02
CA ASN A 17 -18.62 1.12 -1.68
C ASN A 17 -17.65 0.33 -2.57
N ASN A 18 -17.50 0.75 -3.82
CA ASN A 18 -16.64 0.08 -4.80
C ASN A 18 -15.23 0.69 -4.92
N GLU A 19 -14.81 1.63 -4.04
CA GLU A 19 -13.45 2.15 -4.05
C GLU A 19 -12.46 1.09 -3.51
N PRO A 20 -11.58 0.51 -4.36
CA PRO A 20 -10.71 -0.61 -3.96
C PRO A 20 -9.57 -0.18 -3.04
N ASN A 21 -9.19 1.10 -3.06
CA ASN A 21 -8.07 1.61 -2.27
C ASN A 21 -8.50 2.14 -0.90
N ALA A 22 -9.81 2.20 -0.61
CA ALA A 22 -10.32 2.61 0.70
C ALA A 22 -10.58 1.39 1.60
N THR A 23 -10.32 1.55 2.89
CA THR A 23 -10.72 0.57 3.91
C THR A 23 -12.20 0.69 4.24
N THR A 24 -12.74 -0.29 4.95
CA THR A 24 -14.13 -0.27 5.44
C THR A 24 -14.41 1.00 6.26
N GLU A 25 -13.48 1.37 7.15
CA GLU A 25 -13.62 2.55 8.01
C GLU A 25 -13.60 3.85 7.20
N GLU A 26 -12.76 3.95 6.18
CA GLU A 26 -12.70 5.11 5.26
C GLU A 26 -13.99 5.22 4.44
N LYS A 27 -14.57 4.11 4.00
CA LYS A 27 -15.87 4.06 3.30
C LYS A 27 -17.01 4.45 4.24
N GLU A 28 -17.05 3.94 5.46
CA GLU A 28 -18.07 4.29 6.45
C GLU A 28 -18.02 5.78 6.79
N ALA A 29 -16.86 6.38 6.96
CA ALA A 29 -16.70 7.82 7.17
C ALA A 29 -17.23 8.65 5.99
N ALA A 30 -16.94 8.21 4.76
CA ALA A 30 -17.47 8.85 3.56
C ALA A 30 -19.01 8.72 3.46
N LEU A 31 -19.58 7.57 3.81
CA LEU A 31 -21.04 7.37 3.83
C LEU A 31 -21.74 8.25 4.89
N GLN A 32 -21.11 8.50 6.02
CA GLN A 32 -21.62 9.47 7.01
C GLN A 32 -21.62 10.89 6.44
N THR A 33 -20.52 11.30 5.77
CA THR A 33 -20.42 12.60 5.10
C THR A 33 -21.48 12.72 3.99
N LEU A 34 -21.67 11.66 3.22
CA LEU A 34 -22.72 11.60 2.17
C LEU A 34 -24.13 11.81 2.77
N THR A 35 -24.40 11.16 3.89
CA THR A 35 -25.69 11.32 4.60
C THR A 35 -25.92 12.77 5.02
N GLN A 36 -24.90 13.45 5.51
CA GLN A 36 -24.98 14.88 5.88
C GLN A 36 -25.22 15.77 4.65
N ALA A 37 -24.51 15.52 3.54
CA ALA A 37 -24.69 16.27 2.31
C ALA A 37 -26.11 16.12 1.74
N VAL A 38 -26.67 14.90 1.79
CA VAL A 38 -28.05 14.62 1.38
C VAL A 38 -29.06 15.34 2.28
N THR A 39 -28.86 15.31 3.59
CA THR A 39 -29.74 16.01 4.54
C THR A 39 -29.73 17.51 4.27
N THR A 40 -28.57 18.12 4.11
CA THR A 40 -28.42 19.54 3.79
C THR A 40 -29.16 19.89 2.47
N ALA A 41 -28.95 19.09 1.43
CA ALA A 41 -29.59 19.31 0.13
C ALA A 41 -31.16 19.24 0.23
N ASN A 42 -31.65 18.26 1.00
CA ASN A 42 -33.11 18.13 1.20
C ASN A 42 -33.68 19.30 2.00
N ASP A 43 -32.95 19.76 3.03
CA ASP A 43 -33.40 20.92 3.82
C ASP A 43 -33.38 22.21 3.01
N GLU A 44 -32.41 22.44 2.15
CA GLU A 44 -32.34 23.58 1.24
C GLU A 44 -33.49 23.56 0.21
N ILE A 45 -33.80 22.39 -0.36
CA ILE A 45 -34.93 22.20 -1.28
C ILE A 45 -36.26 22.49 -0.58
N ASN A 46 -36.42 21.96 0.63
CA ASN A 46 -37.67 22.16 1.40
C ASN A 46 -37.86 23.62 1.87
N ALA A 47 -36.78 24.35 2.12
CA ALA A 47 -36.79 25.76 2.49
C ALA A 47 -37.01 26.70 1.27
N ALA A 48 -36.82 26.23 0.04
CA ALA A 48 -36.97 27.02 -1.17
C ALA A 48 -38.42 27.44 -1.39
N THR A 49 -38.63 28.72 -1.71
CA THR A 49 -39.97 29.32 -1.91
C THR A 49 -40.26 29.67 -3.38
N THR A 50 -39.25 29.57 -4.26
CA THR A 50 -39.37 29.80 -5.70
C THR A 50 -38.74 28.67 -6.51
N ASN A 51 -39.17 28.46 -7.75
CA ASN A 51 -38.62 27.46 -8.65
C ASN A 51 -37.12 27.67 -8.85
N ALA A 52 -36.63 28.91 -9.01
CA ALA A 52 -35.21 29.21 -9.16
C ALA A 52 -34.37 28.82 -7.91
N GLN A 53 -34.95 28.98 -6.73
CA GLN A 53 -34.29 28.51 -5.49
C GLN A 53 -34.25 26.98 -5.43
N VAL A 54 -35.31 26.28 -5.83
CA VAL A 54 -35.30 24.81 -5.91
C VAL A 54 -34.24 24.33 -6.87
N ASP A 55 -34.17 24.91 -8.09
CA ASP A 55 -33.16 24.53 -9.08
C ASP A 55 -31.72 24.74 -8.56
N THR A 56 -31.47 25.86 -7.89
CA THR A 56 -30.17 26.15 -7.27
C THR A 56 -29.84 25.15 -6.17
N ALA A 57 -30.78 24.83 -5.29
CA ALA A 57 -30.60 23.87 -4.19
C ALA A 57 -30.30 22.46 -4.74
N VAL A 58 -31.00 22.04 -5.81
CA VAL A 58 -30.70 20.75 -6.47
C VAL A 58 -29.31 20.72 -7.04
N GLN A 59 -28.90 21.74 -7.81
CA GLN A 59 -27.55 21.79 -8.41
C GLN A 59 -26.44 21.76 -7.35
N ASN A 60 -26.60 22.54 -6.28
CA ASN A 60 -25.65 22.57 -5.16
C ASN A 60 -25.60 21.21 -4.45
N GLY A 61 -26.78 20.63 -4.18
CA GLY A 61 -26.90 19.33 -3.54
C GLY A 61 -26.23 18.21 -4.34
N GLU A 62 -26.50 18.13 -5.65
CA GLU A 62 -25.89 17.15 -6.54
C GLU A 62 -24.37 17.31 -6.61
N THR A 63 -23.87 18.56 -6.61
CA THR A 63 -22.45 18.86 -6.61
C THR A 63 -21.80 18.42 -5.29
N ASN A 64 -22.38 18.80 -4.16
CA ASN A 64 -21.87 18.46 -2.84
C ASN A 64 -21.86 16.94 -2.60
N ILE A 65 -22.93 16.25 -2.97
CA ILE A 65 -23.04 14.79 -2.92
C ILE A 65 -21.98 14.15 -3.82
N GLY A 66 -21.81 14.64 -5.05
CA GLY A 66 -20.86 14.08 -6.01
C GLY A 66 -19.38 14.24 -5.61
N ASN A 67 -19.07 15.20 -4.74
CA ASN A 67 -17.71 15.44 -4.23
C ASN A 67 -17.33 14.55 -3.03
N VAL A 68 -18.27 13.80 -2.45
CA VAL A 68 -17.99 12.91 -1.32
C VAL A 68 -17.29 11.65 -1.82
N VAL A 69 -16.02 11.52 -1.52
CA VAL A 69 -15.20 10.33 -1.82
C VAL A 69 -14.55 9.82 -0.54
N PRO A 70 -14.30 8.52 -0.43
CA PRO A 70 -13.56 7.99 0.72
C PRO A 70 -12.09 8.40 0.65
N GLU A 71 -11.48 8.57 1.81
CA GLU A 71 -10.03 8.64 1.92
C GLU A 71 -9.43 7.30 1.49
N THR A 72 -8.15 7.33 1.10
CA THR A 72 -7.39 6.14 0.69
C THR A 72 -5.99 6.11 1.32
N GLN A 73 -5.82 6.90 2.38
CA GLN A 73 -4.50 7.13 3.00
C GLN A 73 -3.99 5.88 3.71
N THR A 74 -4.86 5.07 4.31
CA THR A 74 -4.46 3.88 5.07
C THR A 74 -3.66 2.91 4.20
N LYS A 75 -4.19 2.50 3.07
CA LYS A 75 -3.49 1.61 2.14
C LYS A 75 -2.30 2.30 1.45
N THR A 76 -2.42 3.58 1.13
CA THR A 76 -1.35 4.35 0.49
C THR A 76 -0.14 4.44 1.42
N ASN A 77 -0.34 4.78 2.68
CA ASN A 77 0.74 4.86 3.67
C ASN A 77 1.39 3.50 3.90
N ALA A 78 0.59 2.44 4.05
CA ALA A 78 1.10 1.08 4.23
C ALA A 78 1.99 0.61 3.06
N LYS A 79 1.59 0.89 1.81
CA LYS A 79 2.42 0.59 0.62
C LYS A 79 3.73 1.39 0.62
N ASN A 80 3.67 2.67 0.97
CA ASN A 80 4.88 3.50 1.05
C ASN A 80 5.89 2.97 2.08
N GLU A 81 5.42 2.44 3.22
CA GLU A 81 6.28 1.83 4.22
C GLU A 81 6.92 0.52 3.72
N VAL A 82 6.17 -0.31 2.99
CA VAL A 82 6.69 -1.52 2.34
C VAL A 82 7.74 -1.16 1.27
N ASP A 83 7.49 -0.13 0.47
CA ASP A 83 8.41 0.34 -0.58
C ASP A 83 9.71 0.88 0.04
N GLN A 84 9.61 1.60 1.17
CA GLN A 84 10.76 2.06 1.92
C GLN A 84 11.58 0.89 2.52
N ALA A 85 10.90 -0.13 3.05
CA ALA A 85 11.56 -1.33 3.56
C ALA A 85 12.32 -2.08 2.44
N ALA A 86 11.73 -2.20 1.25
CA ALA A 86 12.37 -2.79 0.10
C ALA A 86 13.61 -2.00 -0.36
N THR A 87 13.53 -0.67 -0.36
CA THR A 87 14.66 0.22 -0.66
C THR A 87 15.79 0.03 0.35
N ASN A 88 15.48 0.01 1.64
CA ASN A 88 16.46 -0.18 2.70
C ASN A 88 17.12 -1.56 2.60
N GLN A 89 16.34 -2.60 2.31
CA GLN A 89 16.87 -3.96 2.15
C GLN A 89 17.80 -4.09 0.94
N ASN A 90 17.43 -3.46 -0.19
CA ASN A 90 18.30 -3.42 -1.36
C ASN A 90 19.66 -2.74 -1.05
N ASN A 91 19.65 -1.65 -0.29
CA ASN A 91 20.87 -0.99 0.15
C ASN A 91 21.71 -1.89 1.04
N THR A 92 21.10 -2.66 1.95
CA THR A 92 21.78 -3.64 2.81
C THR A 92 22.43 -4.75 1.97
N ILE A 93 21.71 -5.27 0.96
CA ILE A 93 22.22 -6.27 0.03
C ILE A 93 23.41 -5.72 -0.77
N ASP A 94 23.32 -4.48 -1.27
CA ASP A 94 24.41 -3.85 -2.04
C ASP A 94 25.68 -3.64 -1.21
N GLN A 95 25.56 -3.38 0.08
CA GLN A 95 26.68 -3.21 1.00
C GLN A 95 27.36 -4.54 1.41
N ASN A 96 26.76 -5.68 1.12
CA ASN A 96 27.34 -6.97 1.47
C ASN A 96 28.59 -7.26 0.62
N GLN A 97 29.78 -7.22 1.25
CA GLN A 97 31.08 -7.41 0.59
C GLN A 97 31.40 -8.88 0.29
N ASP A 98 30.73 -9.80 0.98
CA ASP A 98 30.95 -11.23 0.84
C ASP A 98 30.10 -11.88 -0.26
N ALA A 99 29.10 -11.17 -0.81
CA ALA A 99 28.30 -11.62 -1.94
C ALA A 99 28.88 -11.16 -3.28
N THR A 100 28.70 -11.98 -4.32
CA THR A 100 28.97 -11.60 -5.71
C THR A 100 27.87 -10.69 -6.26
N THR A 101 28.07 -10.08 -7.42
CA THR A 101 27.04 -9.26 -8.08
C THR A 101 25.80 -10.10 -8.41
N GLU A 102 25.98 -11.32 -8.90
CA GLU A 102 24.89 -12.22 -9.27
C GLU A 102 24.09 -12.66 -8.05
N GLU A 103 24.75 -12.94 -6.91
CA GLU A 103 24.08 -13.28 -5.66
C GLU A 103 23.28 -12.08 -5.11
N LYS A 104 23.80 -10.86 -5.22
CA LYS A 104 23.08 -9.62 -4.87
C LYS A 104 21.88 -9.39 -5.78
N ASP A 105 22.03 -9.55 -7.08
CA ASP A 105 20.96 -9.36 -8.06
C ASP A 105 19.83 -10.38 -7.86
N ALA A 106 20.16 -11.63 -7.55
CA ALA A 106 19.16 -12.64 -7.19
C ALA A 106 18.37 -12.25 -5.92
N ALA A 107 19.05 -11.78 -4.89
CA ALA A 107 18.41 -11.31 -3.65
C ALA A 107 17.52 -10.09 -3.90
N LYS A 108 17.97 -9.09 -4.67
CA LYS A 108 17.17 -7.91 -5.04
C LYS A 108 15.93 -8.27 -5.85
N GLN A 109 16.01 -9.26 -6.74
CA GLN A 109 14.84 -9.78 -7.44
C GLN A 109 13.83 -10.43 -6.48
N LEU A 110 14.31 -11.10 -5.43
CA LEU A 110 13.45 -11.65 -4.40
C LEU A 110 12.78 -10.54 -3.57
N VAL A 111 13.53 -9.48 -3.22
CA VAL A 111 12.96 -8.28 -2.56
C VAL A 111 11.84 -7.69 -3.41
N ALA A 112 12.06 -7.47 -4.71
CA ALA A 112 11.04 -6.90 -5.60
C ALA A 112 9.77 -7.77 -5.68
N ARG A 113 9.91 -9.09 -5.76
CA ARG A 113 8.75 -10.01 -5.74
C ARG A 113 8.00 -9.96 -4.41
N THR A 114 8.71 -9.96 -3.30
CA THR A 114 8.12 -9.90 -1.96
C THR A 114 7.39 -8.57 -1.73
N GLN A 115 7.98 -7.45 -2.16
CA GLN A 115 7.36 -6.12 -2.16
C GLN A 115 6.06 -6.10 -2.97
N ASN A 116 6.07 -6.64 -4.19
CA ASN A 116 4.86 -6.70 -5.02
C ASN A 116 3.76 -7.53 -4.37
N ASN A 117 4.11 -8.68 -3.78
CA ASN A 117 3.16 -9.54 -3.07
C ASN A 117 2.56 -8.83 -1.84
N ALA A 118 3.38 -8.13 -1.06
CA ALA A 118 2.94 -7.36 0.09
C ALA A 118 2.01 -6.22 -0.32
N ASN A 119 2.35 -5.45 -1.35
CA ASN A 119 1.52 -4.38 -1.89
C ASN A 119 0.17 -4.91 -2.41
N GLN A 120 0.16 -6.08 -3.05
CA GLN A 120 -1.07 -6.74 -3.49
C GLN A 120 -1.94 -7.19 -2.29
N ALA A 121 -1.32 -7.75 -1.25
CA ALA A 121 -2.01 -8.14 -0.03
C ALA A 121 -2.65 -6.93 0.68
N ILE A 122 -1.95 -5.78 0.71
CA ILE A 122 -2.46 -4.50 1.25
C ILE A 122 -3.68 -4.02 0.43
N VAL A 123 -3.61 -4.07 -0.90
CA VAL A 123 -4.75 -3.69 -1.76
C VAL A 123 -5.98 -4.55 -1.46
N ASN A 124 -5.79 -5.85 -1.27
CA ASN A 124 -6.86 -6.82 -1.02
C ASN A 124 -7.38 -6.80 0.44
N ALA A 125 -6.69 -6.16 1.37
CA ALA A 125 -7.12 -6.02 2.75
C ALA A 125 -8.40 -5.15 2.82
N GLU A 126 -9.36 -5.53 3.68
CA GLU A 126 -10.67 -4.88 3.74
C GLU A 126 -10.72 -3.74 4.76
N ASN A 127 -10.06 -3.90 5.88
CA ASN A 127 -10.09 -2.96 7.00
C ASN A 127 -8.69 -2.50 7.43
N ALA A 128 -8.61 -1.48 8.25
CA ALA A 128 -7.35 -0.88 8.69
C ALA A 128 -6.45 -1.87 9.46
N ALA A 129 -7.04 -2.76 10.26
CA ALA A 129 -6.28 -3.76 11.01
C ALA A 129 -5.64 -4.81 10.08
N ASP A 130 -6.34 -5.25 9.05
CA ASP A 130 -5.82 -6.16 8.03
C ASP A 130 -4.71 -5.49 7.20
N VAL A 131 -4.89 -4.21 6.83
CA VAL A 131 -3.85 -3.43 6.14
C VAL A 131 -2.57 -3.39 6.98
N GLU A 132 -2.67 -3.07 8.27
CA GLU A 132 -1.54 -3.03 9.19
C GLU A 132 -0.85 -4.41 9.32
N ALA A 133 -1.63 -5.48 9.44
CA ALA A 133 -1.11 -6.85 9.50
C ALA A 133 -0.34 -7.22 8.22
N LYS A 134 -0.90 -6.93 7.03
CA LYS A 134 -0.25 -7.24 5.74
C LYS A 134 0.99 -6.39 5.50
N LYS A 135 0.99 -5.13 5.89
CA LYS A 135 2.17 -4.27 5.88
C LYS A 135 3.30 -4.87 6.73
N ASN A 136 3.01 -5.21 7.98
CA ASN A 136 4.02 -5.75 8.91
C ASN A 136 4.57 -7.11 8.44
N GLU A 137 3.72 -7.99 7.92
CA GLU A 137 4.10 -9.26 7.31
C GLU A 137 5.07 -9.04 6.12
N GLY A 138 4.72 -8.10 5.24
CA GLY A 138 5.54 -7.74 4.09
C GLY A 138 6.90 -7.16 4.48
N ILE A 139 6.94 -6.20 5.39
CA ILE A 139 8.18 -5.57 5.89
C ILE A 139 9.08 -6.63 6.54
N ASN A 140 8.53 -7.49 7.39
CA ASN A 140 9.29 -8.57 8.03
C ASN A 140 9.87 -9.55 6.99
N SER A 141 9.06 -9.94 6.00
CA SER A 141 9.51 -10.86 4.94
C SER A 141 10.63 -10.24 4.08
N ILE A 142 10.52 -8.96 3.75
CA ILE A 142 11.56 -8.22 3.03
C ILE A 142 12.84 -8.15 3.85
N GLY A 143 12.75 -7.83 5.14
CA GLY A 143 13.91 -7.68 6.02
C GLY A 143 14.72 -8.96 6.25
N GLN A 144 14.14 -10.14 5.99
CA GLN A 144 14.83 -11.43 6.11
C GLN A 144 15.60 -11.82 4.84
N ILE A 145 15.44 -11.13 3.72
CA ILE A 145 16.11 -11.45 2.46
C ILE A 145 17.54 -10.98 2.50
N THR A 146 18.48 -11.90 2.40
CA THR A 146 19.92 -11.62 2.31
C THR A 146 20.50 -12.20 1.03
N ALA A 147 21.59 -11.60 0.54
CA ALA A 147 22.33 -12.20 -0.55
C ALA A 147 23.08 -13.46 -0.05
N ASP A 148 23.09 -14.50 -0.87
CA ASP A 148 23.96 -15.65 -0.63
C ASP A 148 25.43 -15.20 -0.67
N THR A 149 26.28 -15.87 0.08
CA THR A 149 27.71 -15.60 0.14
C THR A 149 28.55 -16.86 -0.14
N GLY A 150 27.89 -17.92 -0.63
CA GLY A 150 28.49 -19.25 -0.78
C GLY A 150 29.70 -19.27 -1.68
N ILE A 151 29.69 -18.52 -2.79
CA ILE A 151 30.78 -18.51 -3.77
C ILE A 151 32.09 -18.00 -3.13
N LYS A 152 32.09 -16.81 -2.55
CA LYS A 152 33.28 -16.23 -1.94
C LYS A 152 33.73 -16.99 -0.69
N THR A 153 32.78 -17.50 0.09
CA THR A 153 33.07 -18.30 1.28
C THR A 153 33.78 -19.60 0.90
N ALA A 154 33.32 -20.31 -0.12
CA ALA A 154 33.99 -21.53 -0.60
C ALA A 154 35.43 -21.27 -1.07
N VAL A 155 35.65 -20.21 -1.86
CA VAL A 155 36.95 -19.82 -2.38
C VAL A 155 37.90 -19.42 -1.25
N LYS A 156 37.43 -18.64 -0.25
CA LYS A 156 38.25 -18.28 0.94
C LYS A 156 38.67 -19.51 1.72
N THR A 157 37.76 -20.47 1.89
CA THR A 157 38.06 -21.74 2.61
C THR A 157 39.11 -22.57 1.86
N ASP A 158 38.96 -22.71 0.54
CA ASP A 158 39.89 -23.45 -0.30
C ASP A 158 41.29 -22.81 -0.26
N LEU A 159 41.37 -21.49 -0.40
CA LEU A 159 42.63 -20.76 -0.32
C LEU A 159 43.33 -20.93 1.05
N GLN A 160 42.54 -20.92 2.15
CA GLN A 160 43.06 -21.13 3.49
C GLN A 160 43.63 -22.56 3.66
N ASN A 161 42.95 -23.57 3.12
CA ASN A 161 43.41 -24.96 3.13
C ASN A 161 44.70 -25.11 2.35
N GLN A 162 44.80 -24.57 1.12
CA GLN A 162 46.01 -24.58 0.32
C GLN A 162 47.19 -23.88 1.02
N ALA A 163 46.93 -22.74 1.69
CA ALA A 163 47.94 -22.03 2.45
C ALA A 163 48.46 -22.84 3.65
N ASN A 164 47.58 -23.57 4.34
CA ASN A 164 47.98 -24.44 5.46
C ASN A 164 48.78 -25.63 4.97
N ASP A 165 48.37 -26.27 3.87
CA ASP A 165 49.13 -27.38 3.28
C ASP A 165 50.54 -26.94 2.86
N LYS A 166 50.67 -25.74 2.29
CA LYS A 166 51.96 -25.19 1.89
C LYS A 166 52.86 -24.89 3.08
N LYS A 167 52.27 -24.35 4.15
CA LYS A 167 53.02 -24.14 5.42
C LYS A 167 53.56 -25.45 6.00
N GLN A 168 52.79 -26.53 5.97
CA GLN A 168 53.23 -27.85 6.43
C GLN A 168 54.35 -28.42 5.56
N GLN A 169 54.28 -28.26 4.21
CA GLN A 169 55.34 -28.68 3.28
C GLN A 169 56.65 -27.93 3.53
N ILE A 170 56.62 -26.67 3.96
CA ILE A 170 57.81 -25.87 4.24
C ILE A 170 58.44 -26.23 5.59
N ALA A 171 57.61 -26.66 6.56
CA ALA A 171 58.03 -26.97 7.92
C ALA A 171 58.67 -28.38 8.08
N ASN A 172 58.51 -29.25 7.06
CA ASN A 172 59.13 -30.58 6.98
C ASN A 172 60.36 -30.60 6.06
#